data_8ec60a9d4332e5cad796bb90f22b92df
#
_entry.id   8ec60a9d4332e5cad796bb90f22b92df
#
_cell.length_a   1.000
_cell.length_b   1.000
_cell.length_c   1.000
_cell.angle_alpha   90.00
_cell.angle_beta   90.00
_cell.angle_gamma   90.00
#
_symmetry.space_group_name_H-M   'P 1'
#
loop_
_entity.id
_entity.type
_entity.pdbx_description
1 polymer ?
#
loop_
_entity_poly.entity_id
_entity_poly.type
_entity_poly.pdbx_seq_one_letter_code
_entity_poly.pdbx_strand_id
1 'polypeptide(L)'
;MQNHFKPISLFFLFIFITTSCFAQTQNFNNTKVDSSTFVQTRAILNSLSTTKFEKRNFKPREKQLPYRLLLPKNYTSTEKYPLVITFHNSTRIGNDNENQLEPLSRIWLREEIYDKYKCFVLAPQFNKRSSNYSENEDGVLISKSSEDVAMVLELIKTLEKEYPNIDSKRIYLVGYSMGASTAQNILNREPKMFAGLVSIAAVPDYSNLKEIKNKNIWLIHGQKDIENPYKGSAELFKRLEKSKRTTFTTFSELDHNNINIPFLLSEEIPNWLFQYRN
;
A
#
# COMPACT_ATOMS: atom_id res chain seq x y z
N MET A 1 17.16 25.44 76.48
CA MET A 1 17.40 24.52 75.30
C MET A 1 16.07 24.47 74.50
N GLN A 2 15.97 25.24 73.40
CA GLN A 2 14.80 25.20 72.50
C GLN A 2 15.10 24.34 71.33
N ASN A 3 14.40 23.20 71.18
CA ASN A 3 14.52 22.33 70.03
C ASN A 3 13.62 22.85 68.89
N HIS A 4 14.25 23.34 67.82
CA HIS A 4 13.59 23.66 66.59
C HIS A 4 13.46 22.41 65.68
N PHE A 5 12.27 21.83 65.60
CA PHE A 5 11.92 20.86 64.55
C PHE A 5 11.61 21.59 63.28
N LYS A 6 12.42 21.31 62.20
CA LYS A 6 12.08 21.75 60.85
C LYS A 6 11.17 20.68 60.20
N PRO A 7 10.04 21.07 59.59
CA PRO A 7 9.23 20.11 58.86
C PRO A 7 9.93 19.68 57.52
N ILE A 8 10.02 18.38 57.31
CA ILE A 8 10.46 17.83 56.04
C ILE A 8 9.24 17.83 55.11
N SER A 9 9.26 18.71 54.12
CA SER A 9 8.24 18.76 53.06
C SER A 9 8.50 17.66 52.05
N LEU A 10 7.68 16.61 52.05
CA LEU A 10 7.73 15.50 51.08
C LEU A 10 7.02 16.01 49.81
N PHE A 11 7.81 16.32 48.76
CA PHE A 11 7.29 16.61 47.43
C PHE A 11 6.95 15.29 46.73
N PHE A 12 5.67 14.96 46.61
CA PHE A 12 5.20 13.88 45.75
C PHE A 12 5.22 14.35 44.29
N LEU A 13 6.20 13.86 43.53
CA LEU A 13 6.26 14.04 42.09
C LEU A 13 5.25 13.11 41.43
N PHE A 14 4.07 13.59 41.07
CA PHE A 14 3.12 12.86 40.24
C PHE A 14 3.61 12.83 38.83
N ILE A 15 4.22 11.72 38.40
CA ILE A 15 4.54 11.44 36.98
C ILE A 15 3.23 11.06 36.29
N PHE A 16 2.61 12.02 35.60
CA PHE A 16 1.53 11.72 34.66
C PHE A 16 2.11 10.97 33.45
N ILE A 17 2.03 9.65 33.48
CA ILE A 17 2.27 8.83 32.28
C ILE A 17 1.03 9.01 31.41
N THR A 18 1.10 9.94 30.44
CA THR A 18 0.10 10.03 29.37
C THR A 18 0.30 8.82 28.46
N THR A 19 -0.42 7.74 28.69
CA THR A 19 -0.55 6.66 27.70
C THR A 19 -1.32 7.21 26.52
N SER A 20 -0.60 7.61 25.47
CA SER A 20 -1.22 7.90 24.17
C SER A 20 -1.89 6.62 23.68
N CYS A 21 -3.20 6.54 23.86
CA CYS A 21 -4.01 5.45 23.33
C CYS A 21 -4.16 5.67 21.83
N PHE A 22 -3.21 5.16 21.04
CA PHE A 22 -3.35 5.12 19.59
C PHE A 22 -4.40 4.05 19.25
N ALA A 23 -5.61 4.48 18.93
CA ALA A 23 -6.67 3.65 18.40
C ALA A 23 -6.50 3.52 16.87
N GLN A 24 -7.16 2.51 16.28
CA GLN A 24 -7.41 2.49 14.84
C GLN A 24 -8.03 3.81 14.39
N THR A 25 -7.69 4.26 13.19
CA THR A 25 -8.28 5.49 12.62
C THR A 25 -9.29 5.12 11.56
N GLN A 26 -10.51 5.60 11.70
CA GLN A 26 -11.54 5.50 10.67
C GLN A 26 -11.93 6.89 10.20
N ASN A 27 -11.84 7.10 8.87
CA ASN A 27 -12.21 8.36 8.22
C ASN A 27 -13.40 8.13 7.32
N PHE A 28 -14.34 9.06 7.31
CA PHE A 28 -15.49 9.07 6.39
C PHE A 28 -15.37 10.29 5.46
N ASN A 29 -15.59 10.03 4.17
CA ASN A 29 -15.50 11.04 3.12
C ASN A 29 -16.72 10.92 2.21
N ASN A 30 -17.34 12.06 1.90
CA ASN A 30 -18.51 12.16 1.03
C ASN A 30 -18.19 12.79 -0.34
N THR A 31 -16.91 12.86 -0.70
CA THR A 31 -16.49 13.35 -2.03
C THR A 31 -17.18 12.56 -3.11
N LYS A 32 -17.65 13.29 -4.13
CA LYS A 32 -18.19 12.74 -5.38
C LYS A 32 -17.18 12.95 -6.48
N VAL A 33 -17.13 12.02 -7.41
CA VAL A 33 -16.34 12.14 -8.64
C VAL A 33 -17.32 12.16 -9.81
N ASP A 34 -17.41 13.28 -10.49
CA ASP A 34 -18.17 13.38 -11.73
C ASP A 34 -17.41 12.82 -12.93
N SER A 35 -18.11 12.60 -14.05
CA SER A 35 -17.52 12.03 -15.26
C SER A 35 -16.40 12.90 -15.84
N SER A 36 -16.48 14.23 -15.72
CA SER A 36 -15.44 15.14 -16.20
C SER A 36 -14.16 14.98 -15.41
N THR A 37 -14.24 15.03 -14.07
CA THR A 37 -13.11 14.81 -13.17
C THR A 37 -12.47 13.43 -13.40
N PHE A 38 -13.28 12.38 -13.56
CA PHE A 38 -12.79 11.04 -13.85
C PHE A 38 -11.98 10.99 -15.15
N VAL A 39 -12.55 11.52 -16.25
CA VAL A 39 -11.90 11.50 -17.57
C VAL A 39 -10.63 12.35 -17.57
N GLN A 40 -10.69 13.57 -17.04
CA GLN A 40 -9.54 14.47 -17.00
C GLN A 40 -8.38 13.93 -16.16
N THR A 41 -8.66 13.42 -14.96
CA THR A 41 -7.64 12.84 -14.08
C THR A 41 -6.90 11.69 -14.77
N ARG A 42 -7.64 10.79 -15.41
CA ARG A 42 -7.03 9.66 -16.13
C ARG A 42 -6.28 10.12 -17.39
N ALA A 43 -6.80 11.11 -18.11
CA ALA A 43 -6.12 11.65 -19.30
C ALA A 43 -4.75 12.27 -18.94
N ILE A 44 -4.68 13.04 -17.85
CA ILE A 44 -3.42 13.63 -17.36
C ILE A 44 -2.39 12.52 -17.09
N LEU A 45 -2.75 11.49 -16.34
CA LEU A 45 -1.81 10.40 -16.04
C LEU A 45 -1.46 9.55 -17.26
N ASN A 46 -2.42 9.33 -18.17
CA ASN A 46 -2.19 8.55 -19.39
C ASN A 46 -1.29 9.29 -20.39
N SER A 47 -1.24 10.63 -20.35
CA SER A 47 -0.34 11.43 -21.18
C SER A 47 1.13 11.39 -20.71
N LEU A 48 1.40 10.95 -19.47
CA LEU A 48 2.76 10.87 -18.95
C LEU A 48 3.55 9.80 -19.71
N SER A 49 4.74 10.17 -20.19
CA SER A 49 5.66 9.22 -20.83
C SER A 49 6.12 8.17 -19.83
N THR A 50 6.01 6.90 -20.20
CA THR A 50 6.46 5.76 -19.39
C THR A 50 7.91 5.35 -19.66
N THR A 51 8.65 6.09 -20.48
CA THR A 51 10.02 5.76 -20.87
C THR A 51 11.02 5.69 -19.72
N LYS A 52 10.74 6.41 -18.62
CA LYS A 52 11.54 6.34 -17.39
C LYS A 52 11.41 4.99 -16.67
N PHE A 53 10.36 4.22 -16.92
CA PHE A 53 10.21 2.86 -16.42
C PHE A 53 10.93 1.88 -17.34
N GLU A 54 12.04 1.32 -16.91
CA GLU A 54 12.79 0.30 -17.64
C GLU A 54 11.96 -0.97 -17.83
N LYS A 55 11.92 -1.52 -19.05
CA LYS A 55 11.32 -2.83 -19.33
C LYS A 55 12.29 -3.92 -18.93
N ARG A 56 11.86 -4.79 -18.04
CA ARG A 56 12.66 -5.91 -17.55
C ARG A 56 11.83 -7.19 -17.48
N ASN A 57 12.50 -8.31 -17.33
CA ASN A 57 11.85 -9.61 -17.17
C ASN A 57 12.62 -10.45 -16.14
N PHE A 58 11.95 -10.85 -15.07
CA PHE A 58 12.49 -11.75 -14.08
C PHE A 58 12.18 -13.19 -14.47
N LYS A 59 13.19 -14.04 -14.52
CA LYS A 59 13.08 -15.42 -14.99
C LYS A 59 13.61 -16.40 -13.93
N PRO A 60 12.84 -16.64 -12.84
CA PRO A 60 13.20 -17.68 -11.89
C PRO A 60 12.85 -19.05 -12.50
N ARG A 61 13.85 -19.85 -12.82
CA ARG A 61 13.70 -21.16 -13.47
C ARG A 61 13.00 -21.04 -14.84
N GLU A 62 11.94 -21.83 -15.08
CA GLU A 62 11.17 -21.83 -16.34
C GLU A 62 10.04 -20.78 -16.39
N LYS A 63 9.74 -20.14 -15.26
CA LYS A 63 8.71 -19.08 -15.17
C LYS A 63 9.29 -17.73 -15.54
N GLN A 64 8.42 -16.81 -15.95
CA GLN A 64 8.81 -15.43 -16.19
C GLN A 64 7.79 -14.47 -15.60
N LEU A 65 8.30 -13.34 -15.12
CA LEU A 65 7.51 -12.24 -14.59
C LEU A 65 8.01 -10.94 -15.26
N PRO A 66 7.30 -10.44 -16.29
CA PRO A 66 7.57 -9.12 -16.82
C PRO A 66 7.37 -8.07 -15.75
N TYR A 67 8.24 -7.06 -15.70
CA TYR A 67 8.10 -5.95 -14.76
C TYR A 67 8.69 -4.66 -15.31
N ARG A 68 8.22 -3.57 -14.78
CA ARG A 68 8.75 -2.23 -15.02
C ARG A 68 9.44 -1.74 -13.76
N LEU A 69 10.59 -1.10 -13.94
CA LEU A 69 11.37 -0.53 -12.83
C LEU A 69 11.66 0.95 -13.11
N LEU A 70 11.19 1.83 -12.24
CA LEU A 70 11.58 3.23 -12.21
C LEU A 70 12.68 3.41 -11.16
N LEU A 71 13.77 4.04 -11.54
CA LEU A 71 14.84 4.42 -10.63
C LEU A 71 14.53 5.76 -9.95
N PRO A 72 15.07 6.02 -8.76
CA PRO A 72 14.99 7.33 -8.14
C PRO A 72 15.54 8.43 -9.04
N LYS A 73 14.94 9.62 -9.02
CA LYS A 73 15.50 10.78 -9.74
C LYS A 73 16.92 11.07 -9.23
N ASN A 74 17.86 11.21 -10.18
CA ASN A 74 19.29 11.42 -9.89
C ASN A 74 19.86 10.33 -8.96
N TYR A 75 19.52 9.06 -9.26
CA TYR A 75 20.03 7.91 -8.50
C TYR A 75 21.56 7.98 -8.30
N THR A 76 21.98 7.79 -7.06
CA THR A 76 23.40 7.66 -6.69
C THR A 76 23.62 6.38 -5.88
N SER A 77 24.83 5.84 -5.92
CA SER A 77 25.19 4.65 -5.14
C SER A 77 25.49 4.97 -3.65
N THR A 78 25.39 6.21 -3.22
CA THR A 78 25.71 6.64 -1.85
C THR A 78 24.50 6.86 -0.96
N GLU A 79 23.30 7.04 -1.56
CA GLU A 79 22.06 7.28 -0.84
C GLU A 79 21.23 5.99 -0.72
N LYS A 80 20.38 5.88 0.31
CA LYS A 80 19.41 4.80 0.49
C LYS A 80 18.02 5.25 0.06
N TYR A 81 17.38 4.46 -0.79
CA TYR A 81 16.09 4.78 -1.38
C TYR A 81 15.00 3.78 -1.00
N PRO A 82 13.77 4.23 -0.74
CA PRO A 82 12.63 3.34 -0.62
C PRO A 82 12.36 2.54 -1.89
N LEU A 83 11.66 1.41 -1.75
CA LEU A 83 11.08 0.64 -2.85
C LEU A 83 9.56 0.63 -2.71
N VAL A 84 8.85 1.09 -3.73
CA VAL A 84 7.39 1.00 -3.81
C VAL A 84 7.03 -0.06 -4.84
N ILE A 85 6.18 -1.00 -4.48
CA ILE A 85 5.66 -2.00 -5.40
C ILE A 85 4.20 -1.66 -5.71
N THR A 86 3.87 -1.45 -6.98
CA THR A 86 2.52 -1.14 -7.46
C THR A 86 1.95 -2.35 -8.21
N PHE A 87 0.73 -2.76 -7.85
CA PHE A 87 0.07 -3.92 -8.44
C PHE A 87 -1.12 -3.50 -9.28
N HIS A 88 -1.17 -4.00 -10.51
CA HIS A 88 -2.23 -3.73 -11.46
C HIS A 88 -3.54 -4.46 -11.12
N ASN A 89 -4.66 -3.93 -11.57
CA ASN A 89 -5.97 -4.55 -11.45
C ASN A 89 -6.18 -5.68 -12.50
N SER A 90 -7.31 -6.38 -12.42
CA SER A 90 -7.61 -7.54 -13.26
C SER A 90 -7.72 -7.22 -14.77
N THR A 91 -8.02 -5.97 -15.14
CA THR A 91 -8.13 -5.58 -16.56
C THR A 91 -6.75 -5.43 -17.24
N ARG A 92 -5.65 -5.54 -16.49
CA ARG A 92 -4.26 -5.38 -16.96
C ARG A 92 -3.48 -6.69 -16.96
N ILE A 93 -4.16 -7.80 -16.76
CA ILE A 93 -3.57 -9.14 -16.90
C ILE A 93 -3.01 -9.26 -18.32
N GLY A 94 -1.77 -9.74 -18.44
CA GLY A 94 -1.07 -9.85 -19.71
C GLY A 94 0.43 -10.09 -19.55
N ASN A 95 1.14 -9.98 -20.68
CA ASN A 95 2.59 -10.17 -20.73
C ASN A 95 3.27 -9.17 -21.70
N ASP A 96 2.56 -8.10 -22.07
CA ASP A 96 3.08 -7.04 -22.95
C ASP A 96 4.13 -6.15 -22.27
N ASN A 97 4.20 -6.23 -20.95
CA ASN A 97 5.06 -5.41 -20.10
C ASN A 97 4.82 -3.90 -20.29
N GLU A 98 3.55 -3.51 -20.53
CA GLU A 98 3.10 -2.12 -20.71
C GLU A 98 1.85 -1.83 -19.89
N ASN A 99 0.83 -2.68 -19.98
CA ASN A 99 -0.50 -2.39 -19.44
C ASN A 99 -0.54 -2.33 -17.90
N GLN A 100 0.42 -2.94 -17.19
CA GLN A 100 0.52 -2.81 -15.72
C GLN A 100 0.85 -1.41 -15.24
N LEU A 101 1.36 -0.52 -16.13
CA LEU A 101 1.58 0.88 -15.81
C LEU A 101 0.26 1.66 -15.86
N GLU A 102 -0.65 1.29 -14.98
CA GLU A 102 -1.93 1.97 -14.76
C GLU A 102 -1.78 3.22 -13.86
N PRO A 103 -2.85 3.99 -13.62
CA PRO A 103 -2.76 5.26 -12.90
C PRO A 103 -1.97 5.24 -11.60
N LEU A 104 -2.11 4.21 -10.74
CA LEU A 104 -1.35 4.11 -9.49
C LEU A 104 0.15 3.92 -9.67
N SER A 105 0.58 3.35 -10.79
CA SER A 105 2.01 3.31 -11.15
C SER A 105 2.46 4.64 -11.75
N ARG A 106 1.59 5.30 -12.53
CA ARG A 106 1.91 6.56 -13.22
C ARG A 106 1.97 7.77 -12.31
N ILE A 107 1.34 7.76 -11.11
CA ILE A 107 1.51 8.86 -10.15
C ILE A 107 2.97 9.15 -9.83
N TRP A 108 3.84 8.13 -9.84
CA TRP A 108 5.27 8.25 -9.57
C TRP A 108 6.07 8.90 -10.73
N LEU A 109 5.43 9.12 -11.89
CA LEU A 109 6.01 9.87 -13.03
C LEU A 109 5.67 11.35 -13.00
N ARG A 110 4.71 11.78 -12.16
CA ARG A 110 4.39 13.19 -11.97
C ARG A 110 5.63 13.89 -11.44
N GLU A 111 6.00 15.02 -12.07
CA GLU A 111 7.30 15.67 -11.80
C GLU A 111 7.46 16.01 -10.32
N GLU A 112 6.41 16.57 -9.68
CA GLU A 112 6.40 16.92 -8.28
C GLU A 112 6.56 15.69 -7.34
N ILE A 113 6.03 14.52 -7.74
CA ILE A 113 6.19 13.28 -6.99
C ILE A 113 7.58 12.69 -7.21
N TYR A 114 8.02 12.62 -8.46
CA TYR A 114 9.30 12.04 -8.84
C TYR A 114 10.49 12.81 -8.23
N ASP A 115 10.37 14.15 -8.10
CA ASP A 115 11.38 15.01 -7.51
C ASP A 115 11.43 14.88 -5.98
N LYS A 116 10.26 14.91 -5.35
CA LYS A 116 10.15 14.95 -3.89
C LYS A 116 10.34 13.57 -3.26
N TYR A 117 9.78 12.53 -3.87
CA TYR A 117 9.73 11.17 -3.32
C TYR A 117 10.70 10.24 -4.05
N LYS A 118 11.98 10.53 -4.01
CA LYS A 118 13.02 9.73 -4.66
C LYS A 118 12.96 8.28 -4.19
N CYS A 119 12.45 7.37 -5.02
CA CYS A 119 12.31 5.95 -4.70
C CYS A 119 12.41 5.08 -5.96
N PHE A 120 12.71 3.81 -5.77
CA PHE A 120 12.46 2.80 -6.78
C PHE A 120 10.96 2.52 -6.84
N VAL A 121 10.43 2.32 -8.06
CA VAL A 121 9.05 1.83 -8.23
C VAL A 121 9.08 0.58 -9.09
N LEU A 122 8.57 -0.51 -8.53
CA LEU A 122 8.46 -1.81 -9.17
C LEU A 122 7.00 -2.05 -9.57
N ALA A 123 6.74 -2.34 -10.83
CA ALA A 123 5.41 -2.69 -11.35
C ALA A 123 5.49 -4.05 -12.09
N PRO A 124 5.24 -5.18 -11.41
CA PRO A 124 5.16 -6.49 -12.05
C PRO A 124 3.88 -6.63 -12.86
N GLN A 125 3.91 -7.44 -13.94
CA GLN A 125 2.74 -7.82 -14.71
C GLN A 125 2.50 -9.32 -14.61
N PHE A 126 1.28 -9.70 -14.24
CA PHE A 126 0.86 -11.09 -14.16
C PHE A 126 0.09 -11.48 -15.43
N ASN A 127 0.40 -12.66 -15.98
CA ASN A 127 -0.27 -13.19 -17.17
C ASN A 127 -1.58 -13.92 -16.88
N LYS A 128 -1.92 -14.07 -15.60
CA LYS A 128 -3.17 -14.60 -15.07
C LYS A 128 -3.52 -13.90 -13.75
N ARG A 129 -4.67 -14.24 -13.16
CA ARG A 129 -5.05 -13.63 -11.88
C ARG A 129 -3.99 -13.87 -10.81
N SER A 130 -3.51 -12.78 -10.21
CA SER A 130 -2.55 -12.82 -9.09
C SER A 130 -3.22 -13.07 -7.74
N SER A 131 -4.52 -12.80 -7.65
CA SER A 131 -5.34 -13.04 -6.47
C SER A 131 -6.67 -13.66 -6.88
N ASN A 132 -6.98 -14.83 -6.31
CA ASN A 132 -8.21 -15.58 -6.57
C ASN A 132 -9.21 -15.32 -5.45
N TYR A 133 -10.49 -15.29 -5.79
CA TYR A 133 -11.57 -14.97 -4.85
C TYR A 133 -12.45 -16.17 -4.58
N SER A 134 -12.88 -16.34 -3.34
CA SER A 134 -13.86 -17.32 -2.91
C SER A 134 -14.63 -16.77 -1.72
N GLU A 135 -15.84 -17.24 -1.50
CA GLU A 135 -16.56 -16.95 -0.26
C GLU A 135 -16.01 -17.78 0.90
N ASN A 136 -15.99 -17.18 2.09
CA ASN A 136 -15.75 -17.89 3.33
C ASN A 136 -17.07 -18.44 3.90
N GLU A 137 -17.02 -19.11 5.05
CA GLU A 137 -18.20 -19.70 5.73
C GLU A 137 -19.27 -18.66 6.09
N ASP A 138 -18.88 -17.39 6.27
CA ASP A 138 -19.79 -16.29 6.59
C ASP A 138 -20.36 -15.59 5.32
N GLY A 139 -20.12 -16.15 4.12
CA GLY A 139 -20.52 -15.55 2.85
C GLY A 139 -19.80 -14.23 2.54
N VAL A 140 -18.60 -14.02 3.08
CA VAL A 140 -17.75 -12.87 2.79
C VAL A 140 -16.73 -13.28 1.75
N LEU A 141 -16.62 -12.46 0.69
CA LEU A 141 -15.62 -12.68 -0.35
C LEU A 141 -14.22 -12.45 0.23
N ILE A 142 -13.34 -13.45 0.08
CA ILE A 142 -11.94 -13.42 0.52
C ILE A 142 -11.00 -13.71 -0.63
N SER A 143 -9.78 -13.24 -0.51
CA SER A 143 -8.73 -13.43 -1.52
C SER A 143 -7.65 -14.41 -1.06
N LYS A 144 -7.10 -15.13 -2.04
CA LYS A 144 -5.94 -16.02 -1.87
C LYS A 144 -4.95 -15.76 -2.99
N SER A 145 -3.65 -15.71 -2.65
CA SER A 145 -2.61 -15.49 -3.65
C SER A 145 -2.52 -16.62 -4.67
N SER A 146 -2.22 -16.28 -5.92
CA SER A 146 -1.74 -17.26 -6.89
C SER A 146 -0.28 -17.66 -6.58
N GLU A 147 0.19 -18.74 -7.23
CA GLU A 147 1.59 -19.16 -7.11
C GLU A 147 2.58 -18.11 -7.61
N ASP A 148 2.19 -17.31 -8.61
CA ASP A 148 3.08 -16.34 -9.25
C ASP A 148 3.44 -15.17 -8.31
N VAL A 149 2.66 -14.95 -7.26
CA VAL A 149 2.94 -13.93 -6.23
C VAL A 149 4.26 -14.23 -5.50
N ALA A 150 4.66 -15.49 -5.37
CA ALA A 150 5.95 -15.86 -4.80
C ALA A 150 7.13 -15.29 -5.60
N MET A 151 7.01 -15.18 -6.92
CA MET A 151 8.04 -14.61 -7.78
C MET A 151 8.31 -13.14 -7.47
N VAL A 152 7.31 -12.38 -7.01
CA VAL A 152 7.51 -10.98 -6.61
C VAL A 152 8.45 -10.89 -5.40
N LEU A 153 8.31 -11.78 -4.41
CA LEU A 153 9.19 -11.82 -3.24
C LEU A 153 10.64 -12.18 -3.62
N GLU A 154 10.81 -13.11 -4.58
CA GLU A 154 12.13 -13.45 -5.12
C GLU A 154 12.72 -12.28 -5.94
N LEU A 155 11.90 -11.59 -6.73
CA LEU A 155 12.30 -10.41 -7.49
C LEU A 155 12.75 -9.27 -6.56
N ILE A 156 12.03 -8.99 -5.47
CA ILE A 156 12.45 -7.98 -4.48
C ILE A 156 13.85 -8.31 -3.95
N LYS A 157 14.09 -9.56 -3.53
CA LYS A 157 15.40 -10.00 -3.04
C LYS A 157 16.49 -9.90 -4.10
N THR A 158 16.15 -10.10 -5.37
CA THR A 158 17.08 -9.94 -6.49
C THR A 158 17.41 -8.47 -6.71
N LEU A 159 16.40 -7.58 -6.66
CA LEU A 159 16.61 -6.14 -6.78
C LEU A 159 17.43 -5.58 -5.61
N GLU A 160 17.25 -6.05 -4.37
CA GLU A 160 18.06 -5.65 -3.22
C GLU A 160 19.55 -6.01 -3.40
N LYS A 161 19.85 -7.10 -4.12
CA LYS A 161 21.24 -7.47 -4.47
C LYS A 161 21.79 -6.64 -5.62
N GLU A 162 20.97 -6.38 -6.64
CA GLU A 162 21.35 -5.55 -7.81
C GLU A 162 21.51 -4.07 -7.41
N TYR A 163 20.65 -3.59 -6.53
CA TYR A 163 20.65 -2.23 -5.99
C TYR A 163 20.81 -2.25 -4.46
N PRO A 164 22.04 -2.38 -3.93
CA PRO A 164 22.28 -2.40 -2.48
C PRO A 164 21.79 -1.12 -1.76
N ASN A 165 21.40 -0.12 -2.54
CA ASN A 165 20.86 1.15 -2.09
C ASN A 165 19.34 1.14 -1.84
N ILE A 166 18.64 0.07 -2.15
CA ILE A 166 17.28 -0.14 -1.67
C ILE A 166 17.33 -0.21 -0.13
N ASP A 167 16.53 0.62 0.52
CA ASP A 167 16.37 0.59 1.97
C ASP A 167 15.38 -0.50 2.36
N SER A 168 15.87 -1.65 2.78
CA SER A 168 15.06 -2.80 3.19
C SER A 168 14.07 -2.50 4.33
N LYS A 169 14.23 -1.37 5.03
CA LYS A 169 13.29 -0.90 6.05
C LYS A 169 12.18 -0.02 5.47
N ARG A 170 12.24 0.34 4.19
CA ARG A 170 11.27 1.20 3.52
C ARG A 170 10.78 0.57 2.21
N ILE A 171 10.17 -0.61 2.32
CA ILE A 171 9.53 -1.32 1.21
C ILE A 171 8.03 -1.24 1.40
N TYR A 172 7.30 -0.75 0.40
CA TYR A 172 5.88 -0.46 0.47
C TYR A 172 5.08 -1.14 -0.63
N LEU A 173 3.83 -1.46 -0.33
CA LEU A 173 2.89 -2.08 -1.25
C LEU A 173 1.75 -1.10 -1.56
N VAL A 174 1.38 -0.99 -2.82
CA VAL A 174 0.25 -0.18 -3.29
C VAL A 174 -0.54 -0.97 -4.32
N GLY A 175 -1.85 -1.00 -4.18
CA GLY A 175 -2.69 -1.67 -5.17
C GLY A 175 -4.13 -1.18 -5.17
N TYR A 176 -4.80 -1.45 -6.30
CA TYR A 176 -6.22 -1.21 -6.50
C TYR A 176 -6.88 -2.50 -7.01
N SER A 177 -8.09 -2.81 -6.52
CA SER A 177 -8.87 -3.97 -6.96
C SER A 177 -8.10 -5.29 -6.75
N MET A 178 -7.96 -6.13 -7.78
CA MET A 178 -7.11 -7.33 -7.73
C MET A 178 -5.68 -7.02 -7.26
N GLY A 179 -5.11 -5.87 -7.67
CA GLY A 179 -3.78 -5.47 -7.24
C GLY A 179 -3.70 -5.19 -5.74
N ALA A 180 -4.76 -4.63 -5.15
CA ALA A 180 -4.85 -4.41 -3.71
C ALA A 180 -4.98 -5.74 -2.94
N SER A 181 -5.77 -6.67 -3.47
CA SER A 181 -5.86 -8.03 -2.92
C SER A 181 -4.51 -8.76 -2.98
N THR A 182 -3.79 -8.62 -4.11
CA THR A 182 -2.43 -9.16 -4.27
C THR A 182 -1.45 -8.54 -3.26
N ALA A 183 -1.53 -7.23 -3.05
CA ALA A 183 -0.71 -6.54 -2.05
C ALA A 183 -0.99 -7.04 -0.63
N GLN A 184 -2.26 -7.29 -0.27
CA GLN A 184 -2.63 -7.91 1.01
C GLN A 184 -2.11 -9.35 1.12
N ASN A 185 -2.24 -10.16 0.06
CA ASN A 185 -1.71 -11.53 0.03
C ASN A 185 -0.18 -11.55 0.28
N ILE A 186 0.57 -10.63 -0.34
CA ILE A 186 2.02 -10.51 -0.17
C ILE A 186 2.36 -10.07 1.25
N LEU A 187 1.64 -9.07 1.80
CA LEU A 187 1.83 -8.62 3.17
C LEU A 187 1.58 -9.76 4.17
N ASN A 188 0.52 -10.54 3.98
CA ASN A 188 0.20 -11.68 4.84
C ASN A 188 1.28 -12.77 4.78
N ARG A 189 1.90 -12.95 3.62
CA ARG A 189 2.94 -13.97 3.41
C ARG A 189 4.29 -13.59 4.02
N GLU A 190 4.71 -12.33 3.89
CA GLU A 190 6.02 -11.83 4.37
C GLU A 190 5.87 -10.48 5.12
N PRO A 191 5.13 -10.45 6.24
CA PRO A 191 4.80 -9.19 6.92
C PRO A 191 6.05 -8.42 7.39
N LYS A 192 7.14 -9.10 7.68
CA LYS A 192 8.39 -8.46 8.14
C LYS A 192 9.12 -7.67 7.05
N MET A 193 8.84 -7.95 5.79
CA MET A 193 9.50 -7.27 4.66
C MET A 193 8.97 -5.85 4.46
N PHE A 194 7.70 -5.57 4.77
CA PHE A 194 7.01 -4.36 4.34
C PHE A 194 6.77 -3.37 5.47
N ALA A 195 7.06 -2.10 5.21
CA ALA A 195 6.86 -0.99 6.12
C ALA A 195 5.43 -0.42 6.08
N GLY A 196 4.73 -0.56 4.94
CA GLY A 196 3.36 -0.07 4.78
C GLY A 196 2.65 -0.63 3.56
N LEU A 197 1.32 -0.62 3.62
CA LEU A 197 0.41 -1.05 2.56
C LEU A 197 -0.68 -0.01 2.34
N VAL A 198 -0.88 0.44 1.10
CA VAL A 198 -2.08 1.16 0.65
C VAL A 198 -2.92 0.21 -0.19
N SER A 199 -4.13 -0.09 0.27
CA SER A 199 -5.04 -1.08 -0.31
C SER A 199 -6.37 -0.44 -0.67
N ILE A 200 -6.63 -0.28 -1.98
CA ILE A 200 -7.81 0.41 -2.51
C ILE A 200 -8.78 -0.60 -3.12
N ALA A 201 -10.00 -0.68 -2.60
CA ALA A 201 -11.09 -1.52 -3.10
C ALA A 201 -10.70 -3.01 -3.24
N ALA A 202 -10.04 -3.57 -2.24
CA ALA A 202 -9.60 -4.96 -2.23
C ALA A 202 -10.71 -5.94 -1.84
N VAL A 203 -10.63 -7.15 -2.35
CA VAL A 203 -11.14 -8.33 -1.66
C VAL A 203 -10.09 -8.75 -0.62
N PRO A 204 -10.44 -8.83 0.68
CA PRO A 204 -9.48 -8.97 1.75
C PRO A 204 -8.87 -10.38 1.85
N ASP A 205 -7.70 -10.43 2.46
CA ASP A 205 -7.04 -11.66 2.88
C ASP A 205 -6.98 -11.73 4.42
N TYR A 206 -7.61 -12.74 5.00
CA TYR A 206 -7.67 -12.95 6.45
C TYR A 206 -6.68 -14.01 6.95
N SER A 207 -5.77 -14.49 6.10
CA SER A 207 -4.94 -15.68 6.41
C SER A 207 -3.92 -15.48 7.54
N ASN A 208 -3.50 -14.22 7.80
CA ASN A 208 -2.43 -13.96 8.77
C ASN A 208 -2.63 -12.69 9.61
N LEU A 209 -3.84 -12.49 10.12
CA LEU A 209 -4.23 -11.28 10.87
C LEU A 209 -3.32 -11.01 12.08
N LYS A 210 -2.83 -12.07 12.74
CA LYS A 210 -1.95 -11.96 13.92
C LYS A 210 -0.65 -11.20 13.60
N GLU A 211 -0.03 -11.50 12.48
CA GLU A 211 1.25 -10.91 12.12
C GLU A 211 1.11 -9.51 11.48
N ILE A 212 0.00 -9.27 10.74
CA ILE A 212 -0.21 -7.98 10.07
C ILE A 212 -0.84 -6.91 10.98
N LYS A 213 -1.42 -7.27 12.13
CA LYS A 213 -2.08 -6.31 13.03
C LYS A 213 -1.21 -5.13 13.50
N ASN A 214 0.12 -5.30 13.46
CA ASN A 214 1.07 -4.24 13.84
C ASN A 214 1.71 -3.55 12.62
N LYS A 215 1.20 -3.81 11.41
CA LYS A 215 1.68 -3.20 10.17
C LYS A 215 0.91 -1.92 9.86
N ASN A 216 1.57 -0.98 9.21
CA ASN A 216 0.93 0.23 8.75
C ASN A 216 0.10 -0.11 7.51
N ILE A 217 -1.22 -0.11 7.66
CA ILE A 217 -2.17 -0.48 6.62
C ILE A 217 -3.16 0.66 6.43
N TRP A 218 -3.29 1.13 5.20
CA TRP A 218 -4.32 2.07 4.82
C TRP A 218 -5.30 1.37 3.89
N LEU A 219 -6.48 1.07 4.41
CA LEU A 219 -7.61 0.55 3.66
C LEU A 219 -8.43 1.72 3.12
N ILE A 220 -8.78 1.69 1.84
CA ILE A 220 -9.60 2.69 1.17
C ILE A 220 -10.70 1.96 0.42
N HIS A 221 -11.98 2.30 0.68
CA HIS A 221 -13.09 1.62 0.01
C HIS A 221 -14.31 2.52 -0.15
N GLY A 222 -15.01 2.36 -1.28
CA GLY A 222 -16.28 3.01 -1.56
C GLY A 222 -17.47 2.16 -1.10
N GLN A 223 -18.46 2.79 -0.48
CA GLN A 223 -19.67 2.07 -0.04
C GLN A 223 -20.55 1.62 -1.20
N LYS A 224 -20.40 2.24 -2.40
CA LYS A 224 -21.13 1.88 -3.61
C LYS A 224 -20.41 0.83 -4.48
N ASP A 225 -19.30 0.27 -3.97
CA ASP A 225 -18.57 -0.80 -4.66
C ASP A 225 -19.35 -2.11 -4.64
N ILE A 226 -19.84 -2.51 -5.83
CA ILE A 226 -20.56 -3.77 -6.05
C ILE A 226 -19.68 -4.87 -6.65
N GLU A 227 -18.50 -4.53 -7.15
CA GLU A 227 -17.55 -5.48 -7.75
C GLU A 227 -16.73 -6.18 -6.67
N ASN A 228 -16.15 -5.41 -5.76
CA ASN A 228 -15.49 -5.89 -4.55
C ASN A 228 -16.27 -5.33 -3.35
N PRO A 229 -17.18 -6.08 -2.73
CA PRO A 229 -18.10 -5.52 -1.73
C PRO A 229 -17.36 -4.85 -0.56
N TYR A 230 -17.76 -3.60 -0.24
CA TYR A 230 -17.26 -2.80 0.88
C TYR A 230 -17.18 -3.59 2.21
N LYS A 231 -18.15 -4.49 2.43
CA LYS A 231 -18.24 -5.36 3.62
C LYS A 231 -16.92 -6.08 3.92
N GLY A 232 -16.19 -6.51 2.88
CA GLY A 232 -14.91 -7.22 3.04
C GLY A 232 -13.86 -6.36 3.74
N SER A 233 -13.62 -5.13 3.27
CA SER A 233 -12.66 -4.21 3.89
C SER A 233 -13.11 -3.75 5.29
N ALA A 234 -14.40 -3.53 5.49
CA ALA A 234 -14.96 -3.18 6.81
C ALA A 234 -14.74 -4.31 7.82
N GLU A 235 -14.94 -5.56 7.41
CA GLU A 235 -14.69 -6.71 8.26
C GLU A 235 -13.19 -6.90 8.54
N LEU A 236 -12.30 -6.69 7.55
CA LEU A 236 -10.85 -6.71 7.79
C LEU A 236 -10.45 -5.67 8.83
N PHE A 237 -10.95 -4.44 8.68
CA PHE A 237 -10.69 -3.37 9.63
C PHE A 237 -11.14 -3.75 11.05
N LYS A 238 -12.35 -4.30 11.19
CA LYS A 238 -12.88 -4.78 12.47
C LYS A 238 -12.02 -5.89 13.06
N ARG A 239 -11.58 -6.88 12.26
CA ARG A 239 -10.71 -7.97 12.72
C ARG A 239 -9.33 -7.50 13.17
N LEU A 240 -8.90 -6.35 12.67
CA LEU A 240 -7.67 -5.67 13.09
C LEU A 240 -7.91 -4.65 14.23
N GLU A 241 -9.02 -4.70 14.97
CA GLU A 241 -9.44 -3.72 15.97
C GLU A 241 -8.38 -3.38 17.05
N LYS A 242 -7.46 -4.31 17.32
CA LYS A 242 -6.32 -4.11 18.24
C LYS A 242 -5.09 -3.52 17.57
N SER A 243 -5.16 -3.23 16.26
CA SER A 243 -4.09 -2.57 15.53
C SER A 243 -4.11 -1.07 15.82
N LYS A 244 -2.97 -0.54 16.20
CA LYS A 244 -2.80 0.92 16.36
C LYS A 244 -2.31 1.60 15.07
N ARG A 245 -2.19 0.85 13.98
CA ARG A 245 -1.52 1.27 12.73
C ARG A 245 -2.37 1.05 11.49
N THR A 246 -3.64 0.69 11.67
CA THR A 246 -4.57 0.53 10.56
C THR A 246 -5.46 1.75 10.45
N THR A 247 -5.46 2.37 9.28
CA THR A 247 -6.37 3.45 8.89
C THR A 247 -7.38 2.90 7.89
N PHE A 248 -8.66 3.24 8.04
CA PHE A 248 -9.68 2.92 7.06
C PHE A 248 -10.39 4.19 6.60
N THR A 249 -10.27 4.51 5.33
CA THR A 249 -11.00 5.63 4.70
C THR A 249 -12.16 5.07 3.89
N THR A 250 -13.37 5.43 4.29
CA THR A 250 -14.63 5.07 3.66
C THR A 250 -15.16 6.24 2.84
N PHE A 251 -15.46 6.00 1.57
CA PHE A 251 -16.13 6.96 0.71
C PHE A 251 -17.59 6.55 0.51
N SER A 252 -18.54 7.40 0.98
CA SER A 252 -19.98 7.09 0.89
C SER A 252 -20.52 7.13 -0.52
N GLU A 253 -19.91 7.93 -1.41
CA GLU A 253 -20.41 8.24 -2.74
C GLU A 253 -19.65 7.55 -3.89
N LEU A 254 -18.54 6.89 -3.60
CA LEU A 254 -17.69 6.27 -4.62
C LEU A 254 -17.95 4.78 -4.77
N ASP A 255 -17.86 4.33 -6.03
CA ASP A 255 -17.92 2.94 -6.45
C ASP A 255 -16.52 2.37 -6.78
N HIS A 256 -16.48 1.15 -7.29
CA HIS A 256 -15.24 0.47 -7.67
C HIS A 256 -14.40 1.27 -8.65
N ASN A 257 -15.03 1.86 -9.67
CA ASN A 257 -14.32 2.45 -10.81
C ASN A 257 -13.72 3.82 -10.50
N ASN A 258 -14.32 4.58 -9.58
CA ASN A 258 -13.92 5.96 -9.30
C ASN A 258 -13.21 6.15 -7.94
N ILE A 259 -13.12 5.13 -7.10
CA ILE A 259 -12.55 5.19 -5.75
C ILE A 259 -11.08 5.64 -5.70
N ASN A 260 -10.30 5.41 -6.74
CA ASN A 260 -8.89 5.81 -6.78
C ASN A 260 -8.68 7.26 -7.24
N ILE A 261 -9.68 7.88 -7.91
CA ILE A 261 -9.57 9.22 -8.52
C ILE A 261 -9.10 10.30 -7.54
N PRO A 262 -9.62 10.40 -6.29
CA PRO A 262 -9.18 11.43 -5.35
C PRO A 262 -7.68 11.44 -5.06
N PHE A 263 -7.02 10.29 -5.21
CA PHE A 263 -5.61 10.10 -4.86
C PHE A 263 -4.65 10.31 -6.02
N LEU A 264 -5.14 10.24 -7.26
CA LEU A 264 -4.27 10.15 -8.45
C LEU A 264 -3.52 11.44 -8.76
N LEU A 265 -4.09 12.60 -8.45
CA LEU A 265 -3.45 13.91 -8.62
C LEU A 265 -3.06 14.56 -7.28
N SER A 266 -3.16 13.83 -6.16
CA SER A 266 -2.71 14.27 -4.85
C SER A 266 -1.33 13.70 -4.49
N GLU A 267 -0.78 14.12 -3.35
CA GLU A 267 0.42 13.55 -2.74
C GLU A 267 0.10 12.60 -1.58
N GLU A 268 -1.18 12.31 -1.34
CA GLU A 268 -1.61 11.59 -0.13
C GLU A 268 -0.98 10.21 0.00
N ILE A 269 -0.94 9.43 -1.09
CA ILE A 269 -0.34 8.07 -1.07
C ILE A 269 1.17 8.15 -0.77
N PRO A 270 2.00 8.91 -1.52
CA PRO A 270 3.41 9.06 -1.19
C PRO A 270 3.66 9.60 0.22
N ASN A 271 2.94 10.66 0.62
CA ASN A 271 3.04 11.24 1.95
C ASN A 271 2.76 10.22 3.05
N TRP A 272 1.71 9.43 2.90
CA TRP A 272 1.34 8.43 3.90
C TRP A 272 2.39 7.32 3.98
N LEU A 273 2.84 6.75 2.86
CA LEU A 273 3.83 5.66 2.84
C LEU A 273 5.14 6.07 3.50
N PHE A 274 5.66 7.25 3.16
CA PHE A 274 7.00 7.68 3.54
C PHE A 274 7.13 8.10 5.01
N GLN A 275 6.03 8.14 5.77
CA GLN A 275 6.06 8.31 7.21
C GLN A 275 6.55 7.07 7.96
N TYR A 276 6.52 5.90 7.31
CA TYR A 276 6.74 4.63 7.99
C TYR A 276 8.06 3.97 7.62
N ARG A 277 8.57 3.25 8.59
CA ARG A 277 9.77 2.43 8.46
C ARG A 277 9.58 1.16 9.28
N ASN A 278 10.12 0.05 8.79
CA ASN A 278 10.03 -1.26 9.45
C ASN A 278 11.03 -1.39 10.59
#